data_55527aab13dfe9b4c68bf38ef4113172
#
_entry.id   55527aab13dfe9b4c68bf38ef4113172
#
_cell.length_a   1.000
_cell.length_b   1.000
_cell.length_c   1.000
_cell.angle_alpha   90.00
_cell.angle_beta   90.00
_cell.angle_gamma   90.00
#
_symmetry.space_group_name_H-M   'P 1'
#
loop_
_entity.id
_entity.type
_entity.pdbx_description
1 polymer ?
#
loop_
_entity_poly.entity_id
_entity_poly.type
_entity_poly.pdbx_seq_one_letter_code
_entity_poly.pdbx_strand_id
1 'polypeptide(L)'
;MTPPTAEFTNLLGRDTLKLAKTTLSGVSPFDPEDLHQLGRRTRKIDYGNTLKIKEYSVCFYNAGHIPGAAGIHLESEHGESLFYTGDFSLKETRLVHGAAEFPEADTLVLESTYFEEDHIPRKETEEKFIESVQDTLEKGGTALIPAFAIGRTQEVLMLLDAHGITAYVDGMGLEVYKILKKYPEYLRNPELLDRAFKRAISVKVQQRDLVLKKPSVIVTTAGMLDGGPALYYLSRLYKDPKSKILLTGYQVEGTNGRLALEHRIIETKRDVLTLKPKIEQYDFSAHSGDSELKKLVKDFCKKDTIRVFVMHGDKTEVFSQWISEEIGVNSYAPSNGESFTF
;
A
#
# COMPACT_ATOMS: atom_id res chain seq x y z
N MET A 1 2.31 -7.09 -16.82
CA MET A 1 2.62 -6.36 -15.55
C MET A 1 3.69 -5.33 -15.81
N THR A 2 3.76 -4.28 -15.00
CA THR A 2 4.94 -3.40 -14.99
C THR A 2 6.18 -4.16 -14.48
N PRO A 3 7.40 -3.75 -14.85
CA PRO A 3 8.63 -4.39 -14.38
C PRO A 3 8.76 -4.49 -12.86
N PRO A 4 8.49 -3.42 -12.06
CA PRO A 4 8.53 -3.52 -10.60
C PRO A 4 7.50 -4.50 -10.05
N THR A 5 6.25 -4.49 -10.59
CA THR A 5 5.18 -5.40 -10.17
C THR A 5 5.58 -6.87 -10.36
N ALA A 6 6.25 -7.21 -11.45
CA ALA A 6 6.71 -8.59 -11.70
C ALA A 6 7.75 -9.05 -10.65
N GLU A 7 8.65 -8.16 -10.23
CA GLU A 7 9.64 -8.45 -9.18
C GLU A 7 8.97 -8.56 -7.80
N PHE A 8 8.02 -7.66 -7.49
CA PHE A 8 7.26 -7.70 -6.23
C PHE A 8 6.39 -8.95 -6.13
N THR A 9 5.72 -9.35 -7.21
CA THR A 9 4.93 -10.58 -7.25
C THR A 9 5.79 -11.81 -6.91
N ASN A 10 7.00 -11.88 -7.45
CA ASN A 10 7.94 -12.95 -7.13
C ASN A 10 8.42 -12.89 -5.67
N LEU A 11 8.74 -11.69 -5.16
CA LEU A 11 9.17 -11.49 -3.76
C LEU A 11 8.07 -11.92 -2.78
N LEU A 12 6.85 -11.39 -2.95
CA LEU A 12 5.71 -11.68 -2.08
C LEU A 12 5.25 -13.12 -2.21
N GLY A 13 5.22 -13.69 -3.42
CA GLY A 13 4.87 -15.08 -3.64
C GLY A 13 5.80 -16.04 -2.92
N ARG A 14 7.12 -15.79 -2.94
CA ARG A 14 8.08 -16.56 -2.16
C ARG A 14 7.90 -16.42 -0.65
N ASP A 15 7.53 -15.24 -0.18
CA ASP A 15 7.26 -15.01 1.24
C ASP A 15 5.99 -15.75 1.67
N THR A 16 4.92 -15.73 0.88
CA THR A 16 3.69 -16.50 1.11
C THR A 16 3.99 -17.99 1.23
N LEU A 17 4.76 -18.56 0.29
CA LEU A 17 5.19 -19.97 0.34
C LEU A 17 5.99 -20.30 1.60
N LYS A 18 6.84 -19.38 2.05
CA LYS A 18 7.62 -19.54 3.28
C LYS A 18 6.72 -19.47 4.52
N LEU A 19 5.81 -18.52 4.57
CA LEU A 19 4.87 -18.35 5.69
C LEU A 19 3.92 -19.55 5.81
N ALA A 20 3.39 -20.07 4.71
CA ALA A 20 2.52 -21.24 4.70
C ALA A 20 3.18 -22.45 5.39
N LYS A 21 4.49 -22.65 5.24
CA LYS A 21 5.22 -23.72 5.92
C LYS A 21 5.30 -23.55 7.44
N THR A 22 5.06 -22.34 7.96
CA THR A 22 5.16 -22.01 9.39
C THR A 22 3.80 -21.77 10.05
N THR A 23 2.72 -21.73 9.27
CA THR A 23 1.34 -21.60 9.77
C THR A 23 0.77 -22.96 10.16
N LEU A 24 -0.21 -22.96 11.07
CA LEU A 24 -0.86 -24.19 11.55
C LEU A 24 -1.64 -24.92 10.43
N SER A 25 -2.14 -24.19 9.45
CA SER A 25 -2.87 -24.77 8.30
C SER A 25 -1.93 -25.48 7.32
N GLY A 26 -0.66 -25.05 7.23
CA GLY A 26 0.32 -25.62 6.29
C GLY A 26 -0.06 -25.47 4.81
N VAL A 27 -1.21 -24.86 4.51
CA VAL A 27 -1.76 -24.77 3.16
C VAL A 27 -1.36 -23.45 2.52
N SER A 28 -0.75 -23.51 1.34
CA SER A 28 -0.52 -22.36 0.47
C SER A 28 -1.58 -22.32 -0.63
N PRO A 29 -2.05 -21.13 -1.05
CA PRO A 29 -3.01 -21.00 -2.16
C PRO A 29 -2.39 -21.37 -3.53
N PHE A 30 -1.08 -21.49 -3.61
CA PHE A 30 -0.31 -21.89 -4.80
C PHE A 30 0.99 -22.57 -4.37
N ASP A 31 1.63 -23.27 -5.29
CA ASP A 31 2.90 -23.96 -5.08
C ASP A 31 4.09 -23.23 -5.76
N PRO A 32 5.36 -23.68 -5.55
CA PRO A 32 6.52 -23.07 -6.19
C PRO A 32 6.50 -23.16 -7.72
N GLU A 33 5.88 -24.20 -8.30
CA GLU A 33 5.77 -24.36 -9.74
C GLU A 33 4.80 -23.33 -10.34
N ASP A 34 3.68 -23.04 -9.66
CA ASP A 34 2.75 -21.99 -10.07
C ASP A 34 3.44 -20.64 -10.16
N LEU A 35 4.27 -20.31 -9.16
CA LEU A 35 5.04 -19.06 -9.16
C LEU A 35 6.08 -19.03 -10.30
N HIS A 36 6.70 -20.17 -10.60
CA HIS A 36 7.61 -20.30 -11.74
C HIS A 36 6.88 -20.11 -13.06
N GLN A 37 5.73 -20.76 -13.25
CA GLN A 37 4.88 -20.65 -14.43
C GLN A 37 4.38 -19.21 -14.64
N LEU A 38 3.97 -18.53 -13.57
CA LEU A 38 3.60 -17.12 -13.62
C LEU A 38 4.75 -16.27 -14.16
N GLY A 39 5.98 -16.48 -13.66
CA GLY A 39 7.17 -15.78 -14.14
C GLY A 39 7.43 -16.00 -15.63
N ARG A 40 7.29 -17.23 -16.11
CA ARG A 40 7.48 -17.58 -17.55
C ARG A 40 6.43 -16.97 -18.46
N ARG A 41 5.18 -16.80 -17.99
CA ARG A 41 4.07 -16.24 -18.77
C ARG A 41 3.97 -14.73 -18.66
N THR A 42 4.70 -14.11 -17.73
CA THR A 42 4.67 -12.66 -17.52
C THR A 42 5.36 -11.93 -18.67
N ARG A 43 4.66 -10.96 -19.26
CA ARG A 43 5.22 -9.94 -20.14
C ARG A 43 5.33 -8.62 -19.36
N LYS A 44 6.52 -8.04 -19.35
CA LYS A 44 6.77 -6.75 -18.72
C LYS A 44 6.49 -5.64 -19.72
N ILE A 45 5.71 -4.64 -19.29
CA ILE A 45 5.30 -3.49 -20.10
C ILE A 45 5.45 -2.25 -19.22
N ASP A 46 6.13 -1.24 -19.73
CA ASP A 46 6.25 0.06 -19.08
C ASP A 46 5.01 0.93 -19.32
N TYR A 47 4.84 1.97 -18.53
CA TYR A 47 3.76 2.94 -18.72
C TYR A 47 3.81 3.56 -20.13
N GLY A 48 2.65 3.84 -20.70
CA GLY A 48 2.47 4.41 -22.01
C GLY A 48 2.74 3.46 -23.19
N ASN A 49 3.25 2.26 -22.94
CA ASN A 49 3.47 1.27 -23.99
C ASN A 49 2.24 0.38 -24.20
N THR A 50 1.90 0.15 -25.45
CA THR A 50 0.75 -0.69 -25.83
C THR A 50 1.21 -2.11 -26.17
N LEU A 51 0.51 -3.11 -25.63
CA LEU A 51 0.67 -4.52 -25.97
C LEU A 51 -0.60 -5.04 -26.64
N LYS A 52 -0.47 -5.64 -27.81
CA LYS A 52 -1.55 -6.42 -28.43
C LYS A 52 -1.63 -7.81 -27.82
N ILE A 53 -2.83 -8.20 -27.35
CA ILE A 53 -3.16 -9.52 -26.83
C ILE A 53 -4.42 -9.99 -27.55
N LYS A 54 -4.26 -10.87 -28.57
CA LYS A 54 -5.33 -11.27 -29.47
C LYS A 54 -5.99 -10.03 -30.10
N GLU A 55 -7.31 -9.90 -29.95
CA GLU A 55 -8.15 -8.78 -30.44
C GLU A 55 -8.11 -7.51 -29.57
N TYR A 56 -7.32 -7.51 -28.48
CA TYR A 56 -7.26 -6.39 -27.55
C TYR A 56 -5.92 -5.66 -27.60
N SER A 57 -5.97 -4.34 -27.47
CA SER A 57 -4.83 -3.48 -27.13
C SER A 57 -4.84 -3.14 -25.65
N VAL A 58 -3.72 -3.31 -24.96
CA VAL A 58 -3.58 -3.04 -23.52
C VAL A 58 -2.49 -2.01 -23.31
N CYS A 59 -2.80 -0.90 -22.62
CA CYS A 59 -1.84 0.13 -22.23
C CYS A 59 -1.90 0.39 -20.73
N PHE A 60 -0.73 0.60 -20.09
CA PHE A 60 -0.62 0.89 -18.67
C PHE A 60 -0.31 2.36 -18.43
N TYR A 61 -0.98 2.95 -17.44
CA TYR A 61 -0.80 4.32 -16.98
C TYR A 61 -0.43 4.34 -15.51
N ASN A 62 0.40 5.30 -15.08
CA ASN A 62 0.77 5.40 -13.67
C ASN A 62 -0.46 5.64 -12.80
N ALA A 63 -0.72 4.75 -11.86
CA ALA A 63 -1.81 4.89 -10.91
C ALA A 63 -1.47 5.74 -9.67
N GLY A 64 -0.20 6.07 -9.43
CA GLY A 64 0.21 6.95 -8.32
C GLY A 64 0.12 6.32 -6.92
N HIS A 65 -0.27 5.04 -6.81
CA HIS A 65 -0.44 4.36 -5.52
C HIS A 65 0.89 3.88 -4.92
N ILE A 66 1.57 3.00 -5.60
CA ILE A 66 2.90 2.48 -5.24
C ILE A 66 3.76 2.33 -6.50
N PRO A 67 5.09 2.18 -6.40
CA PRO A 67 5.92 2.01 -7.58
C PRO A 67 5.49 0.82 -8.43
N GLY A 68 5.14 1.07 -9.68
CA GLY A 68 4.67 0.05 -10.62
C GLY A 68 3.15 -0.19 -10.61
N ALA A 69 2.38 0.43 -9.73
CA ALA A 69 0.92 0.41 -9.78
C ALA A 69 0.42 1.07 -11.07
N ALA A 70 -0.54 0.44 -11.74
CA ALA A 70 -1.00 0.88 -13.05
C ALA A 70 -2.52 0.89 -13.16
N GLY A 71 -3.05 1.99 -13.71
CA GLY A 71 -4.33 1.96 -14.40
C GLY A 71 -4.17 1.22 -15.73
N ILE A 72 -5.20 0.52 -16.15
CA ILE A 72 -5.18 -0.35 -17.34
C ILE A 72 -6.23 0.14 -18.34
N HIS A 73 -5.79 0.57 -19.50
CA HIS A 73 -6.66 0.82 -20.64
C HIS A 73 -6.70 -0.41 -21.53
N LEU A 74 -7.88 -0.88 -21.81
CA LEU A 74 -8.17 -2.01 -22.69
C LEU A 74 -9.06 -1.52 -23.83
N GLU A 75 -8.70 -1.81 -25.08
CA GLU A 75 -9.46 -1.46 -26.26
C GLU A 75 -9.59 -2.69 -27.17
N SER A 76 -10.81 -2.99 -27.61
CA SER A 76 -11.09 -4.08 -28.56
C SER A 76 -10.86 -3.61 -30.00
N GLU A 77 -10.73 -4.56 -30.94
CA GLU A 77 -10.66 -4.24 -32.40
C GLU A 77 -11.95 -3.59 -32.94
N HIS A 78 -13.06 -3.68 -32.18
CA HIS A 78 -14.34 -3.07 -32.53
C HIS A 78 -14.51 -1.67 -31.97
N GLY A 79 -13.51 -1.16 -31.24
CA GLY A 79 -13.50 0.19 -30.68
C GLY A 79 -14.12 0.29 -29.29
N GLU A 80 -14.60 -0.80 -28.69
CA GLU A 80 -15.07 -0.80 -27.31
C GLU A 80 -13.88 -0.67 -26.36
N SER A 81 -14.01 0.18 -25.35
CA SER A 81 -12.90 0.53 -24.47
C SER A 81 -13.26 0.51 -22.99
N LEU A 82 -12.28 0.12 -22.15
CA LEU A 82 -12.40 0.08 -20.71
C LEU A 82 -11.15 0.68 -20.07
N PHE A 83 -11.33 1.54 -19.08
CA PHE A 83 -10.26 1.96 -18.19
C PHE A 83 -10.49 1.47 -16.77
N TYR A 84 -9.56 0.65 -16.25
CA TYR A 84 -9.52 0.20 -14.86
C TYR A 84 -8.46 0.99 -14.11
N THR A 85 -8.85 1.74 -13.09
CA THR A 85 -7.92 2.59 -12.34
C THR A 85 -6.89 1.79 -11.55
N GLY A 86 -7.24 0.56 -11.10
CA GLY A 86 -6.56 -0.05 -9.96
C GLY A 86 -6.68 0.85 -8.73
N ASP A 87 -5.92 0.56 -7.69
CA ASP A 87 -5.74 1.47 -6.55
C ASP A 87 -4.93 2.68 -7.03
N PHE A 88 -5.45 3.89 -6.83
CA PHE A 88 -4.83 5.09 -7.39
C PHE A 88 -4.80 6.28 -6.42
N SER A 89 -3.86 7.20 -6.67
CA SER A 89 -3.80 8.50 -6.00
C SER A 89 -3.51 9.60 -7.00
N LEU A 90 -4.30 10.66 -6.96
CA LEU A 90 -4.02 11.88 -7.73
C LEU A 90 -2.90 12.71 -7.10
N LYS A 91 -2.67 12.55 -5.79
CA LYS A 91 -1.60 13.27 -5.07
C LYS A 91 -0.29 12.50 -5.16
N GLU A 92 0.77 13.25 -5.37
CA GLU A 92 2.13 12.71 -5.29
C GLU A 92 2.53 12.43 -3.85
N THR A 93 3.40 11.44 -3.68
CA THR A 93 4.05 11.14 -2.42
C THR A 93 5.54 11.47 -2.48
N ARG A 94 6.30 11.18 -1.44
CA ARG A 94 7.78 11.29 -1.51
C ARG A 94 8.36 10.26 -2.47
N LEU A 95 7.68 9.12 -2.62
CA LEU A 95 8.17 7.96 -3.36
C LEU A 95 7.70 7.94 -4.82
N VAL A 96 6.43 8.28 -5.09
CA VAL A 96 5.83 8.18 -6.43
C VAL A 96 5.13 9.47 -6.84
N HIS A 97 5.08 9.69 -8.16
CA HIS A 97 4.21 10.72 -8.74
C HIS A 97 2.75 10.29 -8.63
N GLY A 98 1.85 11.25 -8.46
CA GLY A 98 0.41 10.99 -8.55
C GLY A 98 -0.01 10.55 -9.96
N ALA A 99 -1.18 9.92 -10.05
CA ALA A 99 -1.81 9.62 -11.32
C ALA A 99 -2.23 10.93 -12.02
N ALA A 100 -1.83 11.09 -13.28
CA ALA A 100 -2.10 12.31 -14.04
C ALA A 100 -2.83 12.04 -15.37
N GLU A 101 -2.73 10.81 -15.89
CA GLU A 101 -3.26 10.44 -17.20
C GLU A 101 -4.39 9.43 -17.04
N PHE A 102 -5.56 9.81 -17.55
CA PHE A 102 -6.76 8.99 -17.59
C PHE A 102 -7.29 8.99 -19.02
N PRO A 103 -6.98 7.95 -19.81
CA PRO A 103 -7.46 7.84 -21.20
C PRO A 103 -8.99 7.76 -21.23
N GLU A 104 -9.58 8.28 -22.31
CA GLU A 104 -11.01 8.14 -22.55
C GLU A 104 -11.39 6.67 -22.74
N ALA A 105 -12.52 6.27 -22.21
CA ALA A 105 -13.06 4.92 -22.39
C ALA A 105 -14.58 4.90 -22.21
N ASP A 106 -15.24 3.98 -22.89
CA ASP A 106 -16.70 3.74 -22.76
C ASP A 106 -17.07 3.26 -21.36
N THR A 107 -16.17 2.53 -20.73
CA THR A 107 -16.35 1.94 -19.40
C THR A 107 -15.23 2.36 -18.46
N LEU A 108 -15.61 2.92 -17.31
CA LEU A 108 -14.71 3.17 -16.20
C LEU A 108 -14.91 2.12 -15.10
N VAL A 109 -13.83 1.49 -14.66
CA VAL A 109 -13.81 0.65 -13.45
C VAL A 109 -12.95 1.36 -12.40
N LEU A 110 -13.55 1.69 -11.25
CA LEU A 110 -13.02 2.65 -10.28
C LEU A 110 -12.95 2.05 -8.88
N GLU A 111 -11.84 2.27 -8.16
CA GLU A 111 -11.77 2.04 -6.72
C GLU A 111 -12.56 3.10 -5.93
N SER A 112 -12.95 2.79 -4.70
CA SER A 112 -13.74 3.66 -3.83
C SER A 112 -13.34 3.59 -2.34
N THR A 113 -12.07 3.28 -2.07
CA THR A 113 -11.56 3.02 -0.71
C THR A 113 -11.90 4.13 0.28
N TYR A 114 -11.79 5.39 -0.13
CA TYR A 114 -12.06 6.56 0.72
C TYR A 114 -13.26 7.39 0.27
N PHE A 115 -14.27 6.76 -0.33
CA PHE A 115 -15.53 7.48 -0.62
C PHE A 115 -16.18 7.96 0.68
N GLU A 116 -16.62 9.23 0.71
CA GLU A 116 -17.09 10.00 1.87
C GLU A 116 -16.01 10.33 2.92
N GLU A 117 -14.73 10.11 2.62
CA GLU A 117 -13.64 10.48 3.50
C GLU A 117 -12.54 11.22 2.73
N ASP A 118 -12.18 12.41 3.19
CA ASP A 118 -11.03 13.14 2.66
C ASP A 118 -9.83 13.03 3.60
N HIS A 119 -8.65 13.02 3.02
CA HIS A 119 -7.40 12.96 3.78
C HIS A 119 -7.03 14.30 4.37
N ILE A 120 -6.53 14.28 5.60
CA ILE A 120 -5.84 15.43 6.21
C ILE A 120 -4.65 15.82 5.31
N PRO A 121 -4.32 17.13 5.19
CA PRO A 121 -3.16 17.54 4.41
C PRO A 121 -1.90 16.78 4.79
N ARG A 122 -1.22 16.17 3.80
CA ARG A 122 -0.06 15.29 4.01
C ARG A 122 1.01 15.92 4.89
N LYS A 123 1.27 17.21 4.69
CA LYS A 123 2.26 17.95 5.47
C LYS A 123 1.93 17.97 6.97
N GLU A 124 0.68 18.18 7.32
CA GLU A 124 0.22 18.18 8.71
C GLU A 124 0.37 16.79 9.35
N THR A 125 0.03 15.74 8.61
CA THR A 125 0.21 14.35 9.05
C THR A 125 1.69 14.04 9.29
N GLU A 126 2.57 14.45 8.36
CA GLU A 126 4.02 14.27 8.49
C GLU A 126 4.60 15.00 9.69
N GLU A 127 4.21 16.26 9.91
CA GLU A 127 4.65 17.07 11.06
C GLU A 127 4.27 16.40 12.39
N LYS A 128 3.00 16.05 12.57
CA LYS A 128 2.51 15.34 13.77
C LYS A 128 3.20 14.00 13.98
N PHE A 129 3.46 13.25 12.91
CA PHE A 129 4.19 11.99 13.00
C PHE A 129 5.62 12.18 13.48
N ILE A 130 6.35 13.15 12.94
CA ILE A 130 7.74 13.46 13.34
C ILE A 130 7.79 13.94 14.78
N GLU A 131 6.90 14.84 15.19
CA GLU A 131 6.78 15.28 16.59
C GLU A 131 6.59 14.09 17.54
N SER A 132 5.72 13.14 17.18
CA SER A 132 5.47 11.96 17.99
C SER A 132 6.70 11.04 18.08
N VAL A 133 7.45 10.89 16.98
CA VAL A 133 8.71 10.13 16.98
C VAL A 133 9.74 10.79 17.91
N GLN A 134 9.93 12.10 17.81
CA GLN A 134 10.88 12.86 18.62
C GLN A 134 10.50 12.82 20.11
N ASP A 135 9.24 13.08 20.45
CA ASP A 135 8.72 12.97 21.83
C ASP A 135 8.97 11.58 22.44
N THR A 136 8.82 10.52 21.63
CA THR A 136 9.09 9.14 22.07
C THR A 136 10.56 8.93 22.43
N LEU A 137 11.46 9.42 21.58
CA LEU A 137 12.90 9.31 21.81
C LEU A 137 13.36 10.13 23.04
N GLU A 138 12.84 11.35 23.19
CA GLU A 138 13.13 12.23 24.33
C GLU A 138 12.69 11.62 25.67
N LYS A 139 11.58 10.89 25.69
CA LYS A 139 11.09 10.15 26.86
C LYS A 139 11.85 8.84 27.12
N GLY A 140 12.81 8.52 26.28
CA GLY A 140 13.61 7.31 26.41
C GLY A 140 12.91 6.03 25.96
N GLY A 141 11.86 6.17 25.13
CA GLY A 141 11.10 5.05 24.54
C GLY A 141 11.56 4.64 23.16
N THR A 142 10.90 3.64 22.61
CA THR A 142 11.09 3.17 21.22
C THR A 142 9.86 3.56 20.39
N ALA A 143 10.06 4.24 19.26
CA ALA A 143 9.04 4.47 18.25
C ALA A 143 9.02 3.24 17.32
N LEU A 144 8.05 2.35 17.51
CA LEU A 144 7.81 1.22 16.64
C LEU A 144 6.85 1.62 15.52
N ILE A 145 7.30 1.51 14.28
CA ILE A 145 6.56 1.95 13.09
C ILE A 145 6.31 0.72 12.20
N PRO A 146 5.17 0.05 12.39
CA PRO A 146 4.74 -1.01 11.49
C PRO A 146 4.37 -0.42 10.12
N ALA A 147 4.93 -0.99 9.06
CA ALA A 147 4.73 -0.50 7.70
C ALA A 147 4.61 -1.64 6.69
N PHE A 148 3.84 -1.42 5.64
CA PHE A 148 3.83 -2.34 4.50
C PHE A 148 5.19 -2.36 3.82
N ALA A 149 5.57 -3.52 3.33
CA ALA A 149 6.90 -3.73 2.73
C ALA A 149 7.11 -2.88 1.47
N ILE A 150 6.06 -2.76 0.65
CA ILE A 150 6.08 -1.99 -0.60
C ILE A 150 5.40 -0.64 -0.38
N GLY A 151 6.04 0.43 -0.78
CA GLY A 151 5.56 1.81 -0.71
C GLY A 151 5.76 2.42 0.68
N ARG A 152 5.07 1.93 1.71
CA ARG A 152 5.01 2.57 3.03
C ARG A 152 6.34 2.58 3.78
N THR A 153 7.07 1.46 3.80
CA THR A 153 8.40 1.40 4.42
C THR A 153 9.34 2.45 3.81
N GLN A 154 9.32 2.59 2.48
CA GLN A 154 10.14 3.53 1.75
C GLN A 154 9.75 4.98 2.06
N GLU A 155 8.46 5.30 2.02
CA GLU A 155 7.92 6.62 2.37
C GLU A 155 8.34 7.07 3.77
N VAL A 156 8.13 6.21 4.76
CA VAL A 156 8.46 6.49 6.16
C VAL A 156 9.95 6.72 6.33
N LEU A 157 10.79 5.92 5.70
CA LEU A 157 12.25 6.11 5.78
C LEU A 157 12.71 7.41 5.12
N MET A 158 12.13 7.78 3.97
CA MET A 158 12.42 9.06 3.32
C MET A 158 11.97 10.25 4.18
N LEU A 159 10.84 10.13 4.88
CA LEU A 159 10.35 11.15 5.81
C LEU A 159 11.30 11.31 7.02
N LEU A 160 11.68 10.21 7.67
CA LEU A 160 12.61 10.20 8.80
C LEU A 160 13.97 10.78 8.41
N ASP A 161 14.50 10.38 7.24
CA ASP A 161 15.76 10.91 6.71
C ASP A 161 15.71 12.43 6.45
N ALA A 162 14.59 12.94 5.93
CA ALA A 162 14.38 14.38 5.71
C ALA A 162 14.47 15.20 7.00
N HIS A 163 14.15 14.59 8.14
CA HIS A 163 14.23 15.19 9.47
C HIS A 163 15.49 14.80 10.26
N GLY A 164 16.46 14.18 9.61
CA GLY A 164 17.72 13.79 10.25
C GLY A 164 17.63 12.61 11.24
N ILE A 165 16.50 11.90 11.27
CA ILE A 165 16.23 10.80 12.18
C ILE A 165 16.74 9.49 11.57
N THR A 166 17.67 8.82 12.27
CA THR A 166 18.15 7.51 11.88
C THR A 166 17.21 6.42 12.39
N ALA A 167 16.75 5.54 11.49
CA ALA A 167 15.86 4.44 11.83
C ALA A 167 16.54 3.08 11.64
N TYR A 168 16.17 2.11 12.47
CA TYR A 168 16.41 0.69 12.22
C TYR A 168 15.35 0.12 11.29
N VAL A 169 15.76 -0.71 10.33
CA VAL A 169 14.87 -1.33 9.35
C VAL A 169 14.95 -2.84 9.48
N ASP A 170 13.80 -3.48 9.73
CA ASP A 170 13.70 -4.93 9.86
C ASP A 170 12.51 -5.46 9.00
N GLY A 171 12.75 -6.50 8.24
CA GLY A 171 11.77 -7.12 7.35
C GLY A 171 12.03 -6.84 5.87
N MET A 172 11.02 -7.07 5.03
CA MET A 172 11.17 -7.06 3.57
C MET A 172 11.46 -5.69 2.92
N GLY A 173 11.40 -4.60 3.68
CA GLY A 173 11.64 -3.25 3.14
C GLY A 173 12.98 -3.09 2.42
N LEU A 174 14.03 -3.83 2.86
CA LEU A 174 15.34 -3.83 2.20
C LEU A 174 15.33 -4.55 0.85
N GLU A 175 14.63 -5.67 0.75
CA GLU A 175 14.49 -6.43 -0.49
C GLU A 175 13.70 -5.60 -1.52
N VAL A 176 12.63 -4.93 -1.07
CA VAL A 176 11.86 -4.00 -1.90
C VAL A 176 12.73 -2.84 -2.39
N TYR A 177 13.53 -2.23 -1.51
CA TYR A 177 14.47 -1.18 -1.91
C TYR A 177 15.46 -1.66 -2.99
N LYS A 178 16.03 -2.87 -2.87
CA LYS A 178 16.94 -3.44 -3.88
C LYS A 178 16.25 -3.62 -5.23
N ILE A 179 14.97 -3.94 -5.24
CA ILE A 179 14.16 -4.02 -6.46
C ILE A 179 13.99 -2.63 -7.04
N LEU A 180 13.54 -1.66 -6.24
CA LEU A 180 13.26 -0.30 -6.68
C LEU A 180 14.49 0.40 -7.28
N LYS A 181 15.68 0.12 -6.77
CA LYS A 181 16.93 0.63 -7.37
C LYS A 181 17.16 0.24 -8.82
N LYS A 182 16.52 -0.83 -9.29
CA LYS A 182 16.62 -1.26 -10.71
C LYS A 182 15.69 -0.47 -11.63
N TYR A 183 14.72 0.24 -11.05
CA TYR A 183 13.62 0.89 -11.75
C TYR A 183 13.42 2.34 -11.26
N PRO A 184 14.46 3.20 -11.36
CA PRO A 184 14.37 4.57 -10.87
C PRO A 184 13.31 5.41 -11.60
N GLU A 185 12.94 5.04 -12.82
CA GLU A 185 11.90 5.67 -13.64
C GLU A 185 10.48 5.53 -13.06
N TYR A 186 10.27 4.58 -12.15
CA TYR A 186 9.01 4.40 -11.40
C TYR A 186 8.97 5.18 -10.08
N LEU A 187 10.01 5.96 -9.80
CA LEU A 187 10.17 6.72 -8.57
C LEU A 187 10.18 8.21 -8.84
N ARG A 188 9.58 8.97 -7.94
CA ARG A 188 9.64 10.43 -7.99
C ARG A 188 11.02 10.97 -7.57
N ASN A 189 11.62 10.40 -6.54
CA ASN A 189 12.88 10.87 -5.96
C ASN A 189 13.82 9.69 -5.64
N PRO A 190 14.40 9.01 -6.66
CA PRO A 190 15.25 7.84 -6.45
C PRO A 190 16.49 8.12 -5.60
N GLU A 191 17.08 9.33 -5.72
CA GLU A 191 18.26 9.73 -4.94
C GLU A 191 17.94 9.93 -3.46
N LEU A 192 16.77 10.51 -3.14
CA LEU A 192 16.32 10.65 -1.75
C LEU A 192 16.00 9.28 -1.13
N LEU A 193 15.45 8.37 -1.89
CA LEU A 193 15.24 7.00 -1.46
C LEU A 193 16.59 6.30 -1.15
N ASP A 194 17.57 6.42 -2.05
CA ASP A 194 18.91 5.82 -1.87
C ASP A 194 19.60 6.41 -0.64
N ARG A 195 19.49 7.72 -0.41
CA ARG A 195 20.02 8.40 0.77
C ARG A 195 19.37 7.90 2.06
N ALA A 196 18.06 7.79 2.09
CA ALA A 196 17.30 7.32 3.24
C ALA A 196 17.71 5.89 3.66
N PHE A 197 17.86 4.99 2.67
CA PHE A 197 18.29 3.61 2.95
C PHE A 197 19.78 3.49 3.31
N LYS A 198 20.64 4.36 2.82
CA LYS A 198 22.05 4.43 3.27
C LYS A 198 22.18 4.89 4.71
N ARG A 199 21.28 5.77 5.17
CA ARG A 199 21.26 6.25 6.56
C ARG A 199 20.60 5.24 7.50
N ALA A 200 19.63 4.49 7.02
CA ALA A 200 18.95 3.47 7.81
C ALA A 200 19.87 2.31 8.18
N ILE A 201 19.65 1.75 9.37
CA ILE A 201 20.44 0.63 9.90
C ILE A 201 19.64 -0.66 9.71
N SER A 202 20.12 -1.53 8.85
CA SER A 202 19.50 -2.85 8.65
C SER A 202 19.68 -3.73 9.89
N VAL A 203 18.59 -4.38 10.31
CA VAL A 203 18.59 -5.27 11.49
C VAL A 203 18.50 -6.73 11.04
N LYS A 204 19.45 -7.53 11.50
CA LYS A 204 19.40 -9.00 11.39
C LYS A 204 18.66 -9.58 12.59
N VAL A 205 18.07 -10.76 12.44
CA VAL A 205 17.28 -11.42 13.50
C VAL A 205 18.02 -11.46 14.85
N GLN A 206 19.31 -11.77 14.83
CA GLN A 206 20.15 -11.87 16.05
C GLN A 206 20.44 -10.50 16.71
N GLN A 207 20.16 -9.41 16.03
CA GLN A 207 20.43 -8.04 16.50
C GLN A 207 19.18 -7.37 17.10
N ARG A 208 17.99 -7.97 16.97
CA ARG A 208 16.72 -7.38 17.40
C ARG A 208 16.70 -6.94 18.86
N ASP A 209 17.18 -7.79 19.77
CA ASP A 209 17.26 -7.46 21.19
C ASP A 209 18.27 -6.35 21.50
N LEU A 210 19.32 -6.20 20.69
CA LEU A 210 20.29 -5.11 20.84
C LEU A 210 19.69 -3.75 20.48
N VAL A 211 18.83 -3.69 19.49
CA VAL A 211 18.13 -2.46 19.07
C VAL A 211 17.25 -1.93 20.19
N LEU A 212 16.64 -2.80 20.99
CA LEU A 212 15.76 -2.44 22.11
C LEU A 212 16.48 -2.00 23.39
N LYS A 213 17.82 -2.06 23.46
CA LYS A 213 18.58 -1.65 24.65
C LYS A 213 18.67 -0.14 24.84
N LYS A 214 18.29 0.67 23.85
CA LYS A 214 18.32 2.13 23.88
C LYS A 214 17.11 2.70 23.12
N PRO A 215 16.72 3.96 23.40
CA PRO A 215 15.70 4.64 22.62
C PRO A 215 16.01 4.53 21.12
N SER A 216 15.03 4.16 20.33
CA SER A 216 15.24 3.89 18.92
C SER A 216 13.97 4.09 18.07
N VAL A 217 14.17 4.30 16.79
CA VAL A 217 13.10 4.27 15.79
C VAL A 217 13.24 2.99 14.99
N ILE A 218 12.18 2.20 14.93
CA ILE A 218 12.18 0.90 14.25
C ILE A 218 11.07 0.90 13.20
N VAL A 219 11.44 0.85 11.94
CA VAL A 219 10.50 0.64 10.82
C VAL A 219 10.51 -0.84 10.46
N THR A 220 9.35 -1.48 10.49
CA THR A 220 9.29 -2.95 10.37
C THR A 220 8.02 -3.44 9.68
N THR A 221 8.07 -4.62 9.09
CA THR A 221 6.89 -5.33 8.57
C THR A 221 6.35 -6.32 9.62
N ALA A 222 5.07 -6.62 9.73
CA ALA A 222 3.97 -6.27 8.83
C ALA A 222 3.19 -5.04 9.34
N GLY A 223 2.62 -4.28 8.41
CA GLY A 223 1.93 -3.01 8.70
C GLY A 223 0.66 -3.15 9.55
N MET A 224 -0.01 -4.31 9.51
CA MET A 224 -1.21 -4.62 10.30
C MET A 224 -0.93 -5.47 11.55
N LEU A 225 0.33 -5.63 11.94
CA LEU A 225 0.77 -6.38 13.12
C LEU A 225 0.45 -7.88 13.12
N ASP A 226 0.05 -8.49 12.01
CA ASP A 226 -0.34 -9.91 11.95
C ASP A 226 0.82 -10.88 11.78
N GLY A 227 2.04 -10.38 11.76
CA GLY A 227 3.20 -11.26 11.60
C GLY A 227 4.52 -10.52 11.53
N GLY A 228 5.53 -11.25 11.12
CA GLY A 228 6.85 -10.72 10.86
C GLY A 228 7.58 -10.15 12.08
N PRO A 229 8.59 -9.31 11.86
CA PRO A 229 9.36 -8.69 12.95
C PRO A 229 8.52 -7.78 13.85
N ALA A 230 7.41 -7.21 13.38
CA ALA A 230 6.55 -6.34 14.18
C ALA A 230 6.08 -7.02 15.46
N LEU A 231 5.57 -8.26 15.38
CA LEU A 231 5.16 -9.04 16.56
C LEU A 231 6.33 -9.36 17.49
N TYR A 232 7.52 -9.57 16.94
CA TYR A 232 8.72 -9.77 17.75
C TYR A 232 8.99 -8.56 18.66
N TYR A 233 8.99 -7.35 18.11
CA TYR A 233 9.22 -6.13 18.87
C TYR A 233 8.08 -5.85 19.85
N LEU A 234 6.81 -6.01 19.43
CA LEU A 234 5.65 -5.83 20.29
C LEU A 234 5.67 -6.74 21.50
N SER A 235 6.04 -8.02 21.34
CA SER A 235 6.12 -8.98 22.45
C SER A 235 7.18 -8.61 23.53
N ARG A 236 8.02 -7.62 23.26
CA ARG A 236 9.01 -7.08 24.19
C ARG A 236 8.68 -5.69 24.70
N LEU A 237 8.03 -4.90 23.85
CA LEU A 237 7.64 -3.52 24.17
C LEU A 237 6.28 -3.39 24.84
N TYR A 238 5.44 -4.42 24.85
CA TYR A 238 4.04 -4.33 25.29
C TYR A 238 3.85 -3.78 26.72
N LYS A 239 4.84 -3.87 27.60
CA LYS A 239 4.82 -3.31 28.96
C LYS A 239 5.48 -1.94 29.10
N ASP A 240 6.11 -1.41 28.05
CA ASP A 240 6.84 -0.15 28.13
C ASP A 240 5.96 1.06 27.81
N PRO A 241 5.55 1.86 28.82
CA PRO A 241 4.69 3.02 28.60
C PRO A 241 5.41 4.22 27.96
N LYS A 242 6.73 4.19 27.82
CA LYS A 242 7.53 5.23 27.17
C LYS A 242 7.54 5.06 25.66
N SER A 243 7.38 3.83 25.19
CA SER A 243 7.36 3.50 23.77
C SER A 243 6.01 3.86 23.14
N LYS A 244 6.03 4.05 21.82
CA LYS A 244 4.82 4.26 21.00
C LYS A 244 4.78 3.29 19.83
N ILE A 245 3.58 2.93 19.43
CA ILE A 245 3.29 2.20 18.20
C ILE A 245 2.63 3.20 17.24
N LEU A 246 3.31 3.51 16.14
CA LEU A 246 2.87 4.51 15.17
C LEU A 246 2.43 3.80 13.89
N LEU A 247 1.13 3.51 13.80
CA LEU A 247 0.51 2.86 12.65
C LEU A 247 0.45 3.84 11.47
N THR A 248 0.85 3.41 10.30
CA THR A 248 1.04 4.29 9.13
C THR A 248 0.04 4.03 8.00
N GLY A 249 -1.15 3.59 8.31
CA GLY A 249 -2.21 3.31 7.35
C GLY A 249 -3.43 2.65 7.98
N TYR A 250 -4.39 2.35 7.14
CA TYR A 250 -5.63 1.67 7.52
C TYR A 250 -5.34 0.31 8.17
N GLN A 251 -6.16 -0.05 9.16
CA GLN A 251 -6.08 -1.33 9.84
C GLN A 251 -7.37 -2.10 9.59
N VAL A 252 -7.26 -3.20 8.86
CA VAL A 252 -8.40 -4.05 8.47
C VAL A 252 -9.01 -4.73 9.70
N GLU A 253 -10.32 -4.87 9.72
CA GLU A 253 -11.05 -5.60 10.75
C GLU A 253 -10.52 -7.03 10.91
N GLY A 254 -10.43 -7.51 12.15
CA GLY A 254 -9.85 -8.81 12.47
C GLY A 254 -8.33 -8.88 12.52
N THR A 255 -7.61 -7.78 12.22
CA THR A 255 -6.14 -7.72 12.34
C THR A 255 -5.68 -7.28 13.72
N ASN A 256 -4.47 -7.65 14.09
CA ASN A 256 -3.84 -7.16 15.32
C ASN A 256 -3.69 -5.64 15.37
N GLY A 257 -3.50 -4.99 14.24
CA GLY A 257 -3.46 -3.53 14.17
C GLY A 257 -4.79 -2.91 14.58
N ARG A 258 -5.91 -3.47 14.14
CA ARG A 258 -7.25 -3.05 14.52
C ARG A 258 -7.53 -3.31 16.00
N LEU A 259 -7.20 -4.51 16.49
CA LEU A 259 -7.30 -4.86 17.91
C LEU A 259 -6.46 -3.94 18.81
N ALA A 260 -5.26 -3.56 18.34
CA ALA A 260 -4.41 -2.63 19.06
C ALA A 260 -5.05 -1.24 19.19
N LEU A 261 -5.63 -0.72 18.10
CA LEU A 261 -6.31 0.59 18.10
C LEU A 261 -7.54 0.63 19.01
N GLU A 262 -8.41 -0.37 18.89
CA GLU A 262 -9.72 -0.38 19.57
C GLU A 262 -9.64 -0.86 21.01
N HIS A 263 -8.83 -1.88 21.25
CA HIS A 263 -8.84 -2.62 22.52
C HIS A 263 -7.50 -2.59 23.26
N ARG A 264 -6.45 -2.01 22.65
CA ARG A 264 -5.08 -2.00 23.19
C ARG A 264 -4.54 -3.40 23.47
N ILE A 265 -4.90 -4.37 22.63
CA ILE A 265 -4.43 -5.76 22.72
C ILE A 265 -3.85 -6.20 21.38
N ILE A 266 -3.01 -7.21 21.42
CA ILE A 266 -2.62 -8.01 20.26
C ILE A 266 -2.74 -9.50 20.61
N GLU A 267 -3.06 -10.29 19.61
CA GLU A 267 -3.06 -11.74 19.69
C GLU A 267 -1.74 -12.30 19.17
N THR A 268 -1.16 -13.20 19.92
CA THR A 268 0.02 -13.97 19.51
C THR A 268 -0.39 -15.46 19.45
N LYS A 269 0.50 -16.30 18.91
CA LYS A 269 0.23 -17.75 18.88
C LYS A 269 -0.02 -18.38 20.27
N ARG A 270 0.37 -17.71 21.36
CA ARG A 270 0.31 -18.24 22.72
C ARG A 270 -0.56 -17.45 23.66
N ASP A 271 -0.58 -16.13 23.51
CA ASP A 271 -1.18 -15.22 24.49
C ASP A 271 -1.82 -14.03 23.81
N VAL A 272 -2.78 -13.42 24.54
CA VAL A 272 -3.27 -12.07 24.26
C VAL A 272 -2.50 -11.10 25.15
N LEU A 273 -1.85 -10.12 24.54
CA LEU A 273 -1.02 -9.15 25.26
C LEU A 273 -1.72 -7.78 25.31
N THR A 274 -1.86 -7.21 26.52
CA THR A 274 -2.35 -5.84 26.70
C THR A 274 -1.21 -4.86 26.53
N LEU A 275 -1.39 -3.89 25.66
CA LEU A 275 -0.38 -2.91 25.26
C LEU A 275 -0.39 -1.68 26.19
N LYS A 276 0.75 -1.42 26.85
CA LYS A 276 1.00 -0.18 27.62
C LYS A 276 1.55 0.97 26.74
N PRO A 277 2.31 0.71 25.67
CA PRO A 277 2.73 1.76 24.73
C PRO A 277 1.53 2.57 24.24
N LYS A 278 1.70 3.87 24.00
CA LYS A 278 0.69 4.67 23.30
C LYS A 278 0.60 4.20 21.86
N ILE A 279 -0.63 4.08 21.35
CA ILE A 279 -0.89 3.70 19.96
C ILE A 279 -1.45 4.93 19.26
N GLU A 280 -0.83 5.29 18.16
CA GLU A 280 -1.24 6.41 17.31
C GLU A 280 -1.36 5.93 15.88
N GLN A 281 -2.31 6.48 15.13
CA GLN A 281 -2.50 6.19 13.72
C GLN A 281 -2.31 7.45 12.90
N TYR A 282 -1.59 7.33 11.80
CA TYR A 282 -1.30 8.39 10.86
C TYR A 282 -1.73 7.97 9.47
N ASP A 283 -2.52 8.81 8.84
CA ASP A 283 -2.99 8.55 7.49
C ASP A 283 -1.92 8.96 6.46
N PHE A 284 -1.12 7.98 6.08
CA PHE A 284 -0.20 8.09 4.97
C PHE A 284 -0.76 7.44 3.70
N SER A 285 -2.08 7.32 3.56
CA SER A 285 -2.70 6.67 2.41
C SER A 285 -2.14 7.17 1.07
N ALA A 286 -2.11 6.29 0.12
CA ALA A 286 -1.81 6.55 -1.28
C ALA A 286 -3.02 6.18 -2.17
N HIS A 287 -4.23 6.32 -1.63
CA HIS A 287 -5.49 6.31 -2.36
C HIS A 287 -6.03 7.74 -2.47
N SER A 288 -6.84 8.00 -3.45
CA SER A 288 -7.57 9.27 -3.57
C SER A 288 -8.69 9.38 -2.55
N GLY A 289 -8.88 10.58 -1.98
CA GLY A 289 -10.00 10.88 -1.09
C GLY A 289 -11.30 11.17 -1.84
N ASP A 290 -12.40 11.39 -1.10
CA ASP A 290 -13.75 11.60 -1.64
C ASP A 290 -13.81 12.70 -2.70
N SER A 291 -13.28 13.87 -2.39
CA SER A 291 -13.28 15.02 -3.32
C SER A 291 -12.53 14.73 -4.62
N GLU A 292 -11.46 13.93 -4.56
CA GLU A 292 -10.66 13.53 -5.71
C GLU A 292 -11.36 12.44 -6.53
N LEU A 293 -11.97 11.45 -5.86
CA LEU A 293 -12.80 10.41 -6.52
C LEU A 293 -13.94 11.04 -7.30
N LYS A 294 -14.70 11.93 -6.66
CA LYS A 294 -15.81 12.66 -7.30
C LYS A 294 -15.36 13.54 -8.47
N LYS A 295 -14.22 14.20 -8.31
CA LYS A 295 -13.63 15.01 -9.38
C LYS A 295 -13.24 14.15 -10.59
N LEU A 296 -12.55 13.03 -10.33
CA LEU A 296 -12.16 12.13 -11.41
C LEU A 296 -13.36 11.63 -12.19
N VAL A 297 -14.41 11.15 -11.52
CA VAL A 297 -15.63 10.69 -12.20
C VAL A 297 -16.26 11.81 -13.01
N LYS A 298 -16.40 13.01 -12.43
CA LYS A 298 -16.95 14.18 -13.16
C LYS A 298 -16.16 14.51 -14.41
N ASP A 299 -14.84 14.47 -14.34
CA ASP A 299 -13.97 14.82 -15.46
C ASP A 299 -13.91 13.71 -16.51
N PHE A 300 -13.95 12.45 -16.09
CA PHE A 300 -13.94 11.28 -16.97
C PHE A 300 -15.27 11.16 -17.74
N CYS A 301 -16.39 11.28 -17.06
CA CYS A 301 -17.74 11.11 -17.65
C CYS A 301 -18.24 12.30 -18.49
N LYS A 302 -17.48 13.38 -18.63
CA LYS A 302 -17.78 14.46 -19.59
C LYS A 302 -17.66 14.05 -21.05
N LYS A 303 -17.02 12.92 -21.30
CA LYS A 303 -16.74 12.33 -22.60
C LYS A 303 -17.74 11.21 -22.87
N ASP A 304 -17.47 10.36 -23.80
CA ASP A 304 -18.41 9.34 -24.27
C ASP A 304 -18.55 8.12 -23.32
N THR A 305 -18.28 8.31 -22.02
CA THR A 305 -18.41 7.24 -21.03
C THR A 305 -19.86 6.85 -20.83
N ILE A 306 -20.19 5.59 -21.06
CA ILE A 306 -21.56 5.06 -21.00
C ILE A 306 -21.86 4.34 -19.68
N ARG A 307 -20.83 3.89 -18.95
CA ARG A 307 -21.01 3.18 -17.68
C ARG A 307 -19.80 3.27 -16.75
N VAL A 308 -20.07 3.18 -15.45
CA VAL A 308 -19.05 3.16 -14.40
C VAL A 308 -19.28 1.95 -13.49
N PHE A 309 -18.23 1.22 -13.19
CA PHE A 309 -18.23 0.16 -12.17
C PHE A 309 -17.41 0.62 -10.97
N VAL A 310 -18.04 0.61 -9.79
CA VAL A 310 -17.41 0.97 -8.53
C VAL A 310 -17.07 -0.29 -7.76
N MET A 311 -15.81 -0.41 -7.34
CA MET A 311 -15.33 -1.57 -6.59
C MET A 311 -14.28 -1.15 -5.54
N HIS A 312 -13.79 -2.11 -4.75
CA HIS A 312 -12.70 -1.91 -3.79
C HIS A 312 -12.96 -0.76 -2.83
N GLY A 313 -13.95 -0.92 -1.95
CA GLY A 313 -14.33 0.04 -0.90
C GLY A 313 -15.54 -0.46 -0.12
N ASP A 314 -15.76 0.11 1.06
CA ASP A 314 -16.85 -0.29 1.96
C ASP A 314 -18.22 0.32 1.54
N LYS A 315 -18.19 1.38 0.71
CA LYS A 315 -19.38 2.16 0.32
C LYS A 315 -19.59 2.17 -1.21
N THR A 316 -19.28 1.07 -1.88
CA THR A 316 -19.36 0.96 -3.34
C THR A 316 -20.76 1.25 -3.88
N GLU A 317 -21.81 0.72 -3.22
CA GLU A 317 -23.20 0.92 -3.60
C GLU A 317 -23.63 2.39 -3.49
N VAL A 318 -23.24 3.05 -2.39
CA VAL A 318 -23.57 4.47 -2.15
C VAL A 318 -22.88 5.35 -3.18
N PHE A 319 -21.61 5.06 -3.52
CA PHE A 319 -20.89 5.81 -4.53
C PHE A 319 -21.46 5.58 -5.93
N SER A 320 -21.83 4.35 -6.27
CA SER A 320 -22.50 4.02 -7.54
C SER A 320 -23.83 4.77 -7.67
N GLN A 321 -24.63 4.83 -6.60
CA GLN A 321 -25.86 5.61 -6.58
C GLN A 321 -25.60 7.10 -6.81
N TRP A 322 -24.62 7.68 -6.09
CA TRP A 322 -24.22 9.08 -6.27
C TRP A 322 -23.81 9.39 -7.71
N ILE A 323 -23.06 8.48 -8.38
CA ILE A 323 -22.66 8.64 -9.79
C ILE A 323 -23.90 8.68 -10.70
N SER A 324 -24.84 7.75 -10.49
CA SER A 324 -26.05 7.71 -11.31
C SER A 324 -26.92 8.96 -11.14
N GLU A 325 -27.07 9.45 -9.90
CA GLU A 325 -27.91 10.60 -9.58
C GLU A 325 -27.27 11.93 -9.98
N GLU A 326 -26.00 12.14 -9.68
CA GLU A 326 -25.33 13.45 -9.85
C GLU A 326 -24.65 13.61 -11.22
N ILE A 327 -24.21 12.51 -11.84
CA ILE A 327 -23.52 12.54 -13.13
C ILE A 327 -24.44 12.12 -14.27
N GLY A 328 -25.45 11.29 -14.00
CA GLY A 328 -26.40 10.82 -14.99
C GLY A 328 -25.87 9.68 -15.87
N VAL A 329 -24.82 8.99 -15.45
CA VAL A 329 -24.22 7.84 -16.13
C VAL A 329 -24.62 6.55 -15.42
N ASN A 330 -24.89 5.48 -16.19
CA ASN A 330 -25.16 4.18 -15.60
C ASN A 330 -24.00 3.72 -14.72
N SER A 331 -24.28 3.47 -13.45
CA SER A 331 -23.26 3.03 -12.51
C SER A 331 -23.68 1.76 -11.77
N TYR A 332 -22.72 0.92 -11.47
CA TYR A 332 -22.90 -0.41 -10.87
C TYR A 332 -21.88 -0.64 -9.75
N ALA A 333 -22.30 -1.33 -8.70
CA ALA A 333 -21.44 -1.83 -7.64
C ALA A 333 -21.51 -3.36 -7.61
N PRO A 334 -20.71 -4.06 -8.45
CA PRO A 334 -20.84 -5.50 -8.60
C PRO A 334 -20.44 -6.27 -7.34
N SER A 335 -21.23 -7.30 -7.04
CA SER A 335 -20.90 -8.31 -6.04
C SER A 335 -19.86 -9.30 -6.57
N ASN A 336 -19.15 -9.98 -5.67
CA ASN A 336 -18.20 -11.00 -6.06
C ASN A 336 -18.88 -12.13 -6.86
N GLY A 337 -18.37 -12.42 -8.06
CA GLY A 337 -18.89 -13.42 -8.97
C GLY A 337 -19.99 -12.94 -9.90
N GLU A 338 -20.41 -11.68 -9.80
CA GLU A 338 -21.35 -11.08 -10.76
C GLU A 338 -20.66 -10.83 -12.11
N SER A 339 -21.41 -11.03 -13.19
CA SER A 339 -20.90 -10.90 -14.57
C SER A 339 -21.73 -9.89 -15.35
N PHE A 340 -21.05 -9.07 -16.13
CA PHE A 340 -21.65 -8.08 -17.02
C PHE A 340 -21.18 -8.34 -18.45
N THR A 341 -22.08 -8.16 -19.41
CA THR A 341 -21.77 -8.22 -20.85
C THR A 341 -21.77 -6.81 -21.41
N PHE A 342 -20.79 -6.53 -22.23
CA PHE A 342 -20.63 -5.23 -22.87
C PHE A 342 -20.95 -5.32 -24.37
#